data_4d7066a4915a4cbe5effe96efb45bbe7
#
_entry.id   4d7066a4915a4cbe5effe96efb45bbe7
#
_cell.length_a   1.000
_cell.length_b   1.000
_cell.length_c   1.000
_cell.angle_alpha   90.00
_cell.angle_beta   90.00
_cell.angle_gamma   90.00
#
_symmetry.space_group_name_H-M   'P 1'
#
loop_
_entity.id
_entity.type
_entity.pdbx_description
1 polymer ?
#
loop_
_entity_poly.entity_id
_entity_poly.type
_entity_poly.pdbx_seq_one_letter_code
_entity_poly.pdbx_strand_id
1 'polypeptide(L)'
;MLFDKKIQWIFIGSSILLISSLMSGCGRKASAGAADSQAVEISQEAEIDAWGEVKYQDAYQIIIDFPATVKEIKVKEGDVVHKGDVLAVLDAGEFHKTIAKLEDQKAAGEAALTGIHQDTAGLKAQIAQKKRDVATAQTDWNNAKLLYDAGDISKTDYDKYVTNLEAQKTGQKVLEVQLSQMDNSNSSNSSQQANSNAALEKELDIYKERLQKTYLNGDQIVSNVVNGIVKSIYVENGSVLGGDVGLVMEIIDQDSVYVSAEVDEEFIRDITTQTPVRIVPVMNPAMEFAGTVSQIAAIAVEKDGGRIVKVRIIPDDVERVLKPGYTVDAYFDTSGE
;
A
#
# COMPACT_ATOMS: atom_id res chain seq x y z
N MET A 1 22.40 8.50 -46.87
CA MET A 1 23.59 9.35 -47.08
C MET A 1 24.58 8.96 -46.03
N LEU A 2 25.57 8.20 -46.46
CA LEU A 2 26.62 7.57 -45.66
C LEU A 2 27.60 8.62 -45.09
N PHE A 3 28.02 8.43 -43.84
CA PHE A 3 29.36 8.89 -43.43
C PHE A 3 29.99 7.85 -42.49
N ASP A 4 30.89 7.12 -43.11
CA ASP A 4 31.86 6.22 -42.51
C ASP A 4 33.01 7.04 -41.96
N LYS A 5 33.46 6.81 -40.72
CA LYS A 5 34.74 7.29 -40.24
C LYS A 5 35.50 6.17 -39.51
N LYS A 6 36.29 5.47 -40.27
CA LYS A 6 37.41 4.64 -39.79
C LYS A 6 38.46 5.55 -39.12
N ILE A 7 38.87 5.21 -37.91
CA ILE A 7 40.08 5.74 -37.26
C ILE A 7 41.11 4.62 -37.22
N GLN A 8 42.21 4.85 -37.93
CA GLN A 8 43.39 3.99 -38.05
C GLN A 8 44.20 4.00 -36.76
N TRP A 9 44.63 2.83 -36.32
CA TRP A 9 45.67 2.63 -35.32
C TRP A 9 47.04 2.81 -35.94
N ILE A 10 47.86 3.69 -35.38
CA ILE A 10 49.27 3.87 -35.71
C ILE A 10 50.08 3.08 -34.70
N PHE A 11 50.72 2.01 -35.18
CA PHE A 11 51.81 1.32 -34.49
C PHE A 11 53.12 2.13 -34.64
N ILE A 12 53.75 2.47 -33.52
CA ILE A 12 55.17 2.93 -33.51
C ILE A 12 55.95 1.86 -32.78
N GLY A 13 56.72 1.11 -33.57
CA GLY A 13 57.72 0.22 -33.08
C GLY A 13 59.03 0.99 -32.77
N SER A 14 59.73 0.62 -31.72
CA SER A 14 61.13 1.04 -31.53
C SER A 14 61.92 -0.09 -30.92
N SER A 15 62.70 -0.65 -31.72
CA SER A 15 64.07 -1.13 -31.81
C SER A 15 64.84 -1.46 -30.54
N ILE A 16 65.21 -2.71 -30.55
CA ILE A 16 66.22 -3.43 -29.75
C ILE A 16 67.60 -2.86 -30.00
N LEU A 17 68.39 -2.69 -28.97
CA LEU A 17 69.89 -2.55 -29.09
C LEU A 17 70.55 -3.46 -28.04
N LEU A 18 71.07 -4.60 -28.56
CA LEU A 18 71.97 -5.53 -27.91
C LEU A 18 73.35 -4.89 -27.84
N ILE A 19 73.97 -4.85 -26.68
CA ILE A 19 75.41 -4.72 -26.56
C ILE A 19 75.96 -5.82 -25.67
N SER A 20 76.69 -6.72 -26.30
CA SER A 20 77.49 -7.76 -25.66
C SER A 20 78.91 -7.18 -25.40
N SER A 21 79.44 -7.40 -24.19
CA SER A 21 80.88 -7.38 -23.99
C SER A 21 81.26 -8.46 -22.96
N LEU A 22 81.99 -9.44 -23.49
CA LEU A 22 82.78 -10.36 -22.71
C LEU A 22 83.97 -9.63 -22.07
N MET A 23 84.23 -9.97 -20.79
CA MET A 23 85.61 -10.08 -20.34
C MET A 23 85.75 -11.05 -19.19
N SER A 24 86.59 -12.07 -19.44
CA SER A 24 87.11 -13.04 -18.52
C SER A 24 87.99 -12.43 -17.44
N GLY A 25 87.95 -12.96 -16.22
CA GLY A 25 88.97 -12.66 -15.19
C GLY A 25 88.84 -13.64 -14.03
N CYS A 26 89.82 -14.57 -13.99
CA CYS A 26 90.02 -15.59 -12.92
C CYS A 26 90.36 -14.98 -11.57
N GLY A 27 89.84 -15.69 -10.52
CA GLY A 27 90.70 -15.99 -9.34
C GLY A 27 90.26 -15.45 -8.00
N ARG A 28 89.89 -16.33 -7.15
CA ARG A 28 90.28 -16.71 -5.77
C ARG A 28 89.12 -16.94 -4.80
N LYS A 29 89.18 -18.12 -4.22
CA LYS A 29 88.41 -18.56 -3.06
C LYS A 29 88.47 -17.64 -1.84
N ALA A 30 87.42 -17.29 -1.25
CA ALA A 30 87.29 -17.16 0.21
C ALA A 30 85.86 -17.50 0.63
N SER A 31 85.76 -18.34 1.64
CA SER A 31 84.56 -18.91 2.23
C SER A 31 83.82 -17.91 3.14
N ALA A 32 82.58 -18.26 3.37
CA ALA A 32 81.75 -17.96 4.54
C ALA A 32 80.79 -16.79 4.45
N GLY A 33 79.57 -17.11 4.69
CA GLY A 33 78.47 -16.22 5.05
C GLY A 33 77.21 -16.48 4.24
N ALA A 34 76.52 -17.55 4.53
CA ALA A 34 75.13 -17.70 4.11
C ALA A 34 74.28 -16.59 4.79
N ALA A 35 73.99 -15.53 4.05
CA ALA A 35 72.85 -14.67 4.37
C ALA A 35 71.67 -15.21 3.59
N ASP A 36 70.83 -15.90 4.30
CA ASP A 36 69.48 -16.31 3.87
C ASP A 36 68.68 -15.03 3.65
N SER A 37 68.67 -14.57 2.41
CA SER A 37 67.71 -13.58 1.97
C SER A 37 66.40 -14.34 1.74
N GLN A 38 65.65 -14.49 2.81
CA GLN A 38 64.19 -14.75 2.68
C GLN A 38 63.64 -13.60 1.79
N ALA A 39 63.37 -13.94 0.56
CA ALA A 39 62.40 -13.19 -0.25
C ALA A 39 61.11 -13.26 0.54
N VAL A 40 60.72 -12.18 1.15
CA VAL A 40 59.36 -11.96 1.58
C VAL A 40 58.53 -12.02 0.32
N GLU A 41 57.96 -13.18 -0.01
CA GLU A 41 56.83 -13.27 -0.86
C GLU A 41 55.75 -12.43 -0.18
N ILE A 42 55.59 -11.20 -0.61
CA ILE A 42 54.35 -10.46 -0.39
C ILE A 42 53.34 -11.27 -1.19
N SER A 43 52.65 -12.16 -0.54
CA SER A 43 51.38 -12.71 -1.06
C SER A 43 50.49 -11.47 -1.27
N GLN A 44 50.41 -11.00 -2.50
CA GLN A 44 49.25 -10.21 -2.91
C GLN A 44 48.06 -11.14 -2.74
N GLU A 45 47.36 -11.00 -1.64
CA GLU A 45 46.04 -11.57 -1.49
C GLU A 45 45.25 -11.13 -2.72
N ALA A 46 44.75 -12.08 -3.49
CA ALA A 46 44.07 -11.82 -4.73
C ALA A 46 42.69 -11.25 -4.36
N GLU A 47 42.65 -9.92 -4.29
CA GLU A 47 41.40 -9.18 -4.14
C GLU A 47 40.59 -9.42 -5.41
N ILE A 48 39.37 -9.98 -5.29
CA ILE A 48 38.46 -10.18 -6.42
C ILE A 48 37.81 -8.84 -6.70
N ASP A 49 38.03 -8.29 -7.87
CA ASP A 49 37.38 -7.05 -8.32
C ASP A 49 36.21 -7.34 -9.26
N ALA A 50 35.18 -6.54 -9.16
CA ALA A 50 34.02 -6.63 -10.05
C ALA A 50 33.39 -5.24 -10.29
N TRP A 51 32.98 -5.04 -11.52
CA TRP A 51 32.15 -3.89 -11.87
C TRP A 51 30.76 -4.00 -11.21
N GLY A 52 30.24 -2.91 -10.68
CA GLY A 52 28.94 -2.84 -10.05
C GLY A 52 28.14 -1.60 -10.41
N GLU A 53 26.85 -1.71 -10.30
CA GLU A 53 25.90 -0.62 -10.46
C GLU A 53 25.09 -0.43 -9.18
N VAL A 54 24.95 0.80 -8.72
CA VAL A 54 24.10 1.16 -7.60
C VAL A 54 22.65 1.08 -8.03
N LYS A 55 21.88 0.23 -7.36
CA LYS A 55 20.45 0.00 -7.58
C LYS A 55 19.64 0.28 -6.33
N TYR A 56 18.33 0.32 -6.45
CA TYR A 56 17.39 0.40 -5.34
C TYR A 56 16.45 -0.80 -5.36
N GLN A 57 15.94 -1.17 -4.21
CA GLN A 57 14.95 -2.23 -4.08
C GLN A 57 13.54 -1.65 -4.06
N ASP A 58 13.32 -0.58 -3.31
CA ASP A 58 12.00 -0.04 -3.04
C ASP A 58 11.82 1.32 -3.72
N ALA A 59 10.72 1.43 -4.44
CA ALA A 59 10.21 2.68 -4.99
C ALA A 59 8.72 2.80 -4.68
N TYR A 60 8.31 3.97 -4.26
CA TYR A 60 6.93 4.26 -3.86
C TYR A 60 6.24 5.08 -4.94
N GLN A 61 5.12 4.56 -5.42
CA GLN A 61 4.26 5.26 -6.37
C GLN A 61 3.19 6.05 -5.63
N ILE A 62 3.08 7.32 -5.94
CA ILE A 62 2.02 8.19 -5.44
C ILE A 62 0.91 8.21 -6.46
N ILE A 63 -0.23 7.62 -6.09
CA ILE A 63 -1.39 7.45 -6.96
C ILE A 63 -2.61 8.14 -6.31
N ILE A 64 -3.26 9.02 -7.06
CA ILE A 64 -4.50 9.67 -6.67
C ILE A 64 -5.66 9.01 -7.41
N ASP A 65 -6.55 8.37 -6.68
CA ASP A 65 -7.68 7.58 -7.17
C ASP A 65 -9.04 8.30 -7.00
N PHE A 66 -9.00 9.62 -6.90
CA PHE A 66 -10.18 10.48 -6.82
C PHE A 66 -10.04 11.73 -7.70
N PRO A 67 -11.15 12.36 -8.11
CA PRO A 67 -11.11 13.58 -8.90
C PRO A 67 -10.42 14.73 -8.17
N ALA A 68 -9.35 15.23 -8.77
CA ALA A 68 -8.60 16.39 -8.28
C ALA A 68 -7.88 17.07 -9.45
N THR A 69 -7.46 18.32 -9.26
CA THR A 69 -6.60 19.04 -10.20
C THR A 69 -5.27 19.33 -9.53
N VAL A 70 -4.16 19.08 -10.20
CA VAL A 70 -2.83 19.44 -9.71
C VAL A 70 -2.69 20.96 -9.74
N LYS A 71 -2.63 21.59 -8.59
CA LYS A 71 -2.50 23.04 -8.44
C LYS A 71 -1.06 23.48 -8.62
N GLU A 72 -0.16 22.81 -7.94
CA GLU A 72 1.26 23.15 -7.92
C GLU A 72 2.11 21.92 -7.60
N ILE A 73 3.17 21.69 -8.37
CA ILE A 73 4.22 20.71 -8.07
C ILE A 73 5.40 21.49 -7.47
N LYS A 74 5.84 21.06 -6.27
CA LYS A 74 6.85 21.78 -5.49
C LYS A 74 8.25 21.19 -5.59
N VAL A 75 8.39 20.05 -6.23
CA VAL A 75 9.63 19.29 -6.38
C VAL A 75 9.93 19.02 -7.86
N LYS A 76 11.16 18.63 -8.13
CA LYS A 76 11.64 18.23 -9.47
C LYS A 76 12.22 16.83 -9.41
N GLU A 77 12.32 16.19 -10.56
CA GLU A 77 13.05 14.92 -10.68
C GLU A 77 14.52 15.09 -10.24
N GLY A 78 14.97 14.16 -9.41
CA GLY A 78 16.28 14.20 -8.78
C GLY A 78 16.35 14.92 -7.42
N ASP A 79 15.29 15.61 -6.99
CA ASP A 79 15.27 16.26 -5.68
C ASP A 79 15.25 15.22 -4.55
N VAL A 80 16.02 15.51 -3.49
CA VAL A 80 15.98 14.75 -2.23
C VAL A 80 14.82 15.24 -1.40
N VAL A 81 14.02 14.31 -0.86
CA VAL A 81 12.83 14.60 -0.08
C VAL A 81 12.83 13.77 1.20
N HIS A 82 12.25 14.31 2.26
CA HIS A 82 12.11 13.65 3.55
C HIS A 82 10.64 13.46 3.90
N LYS A 83 10.39 12.54 4.83
CA LYS A 83 9.03 12.27 5.30
C LYS A 83 8.35 13.55 5.80
N GLY A 84 7.19 13.85 5.22
CA GLY A 84 6.40 15.05 5.53
C GLY A 84 6.64 16.24 4.60
N ASP A 85 7.68 16.21 3.75
CA ASP A 85 7.91 17.25 2.76
C ASP A 85 6.75 17.34 1.77
N VAL A 86 6.30 18.56 1.46
CA VAL A 86 5.21 18.78 0.52
C VAL A 86 5.72 18.67 -0.91
N LEU A 87 5.20 17.69 -1.64
CA LEU A 87 5.60 17.38 -3.01
C LEU A 87 4.73 18.08 -4.05
N ALA A 88 3.41 18.12 -3.80
CA ALA A 88 2.46 18.80 -4.66
C ALA A 88 1.24 19.26 -3.86
N VAL A 89 0.49 20.19 -4.44
CA VAL A 89 -0.79 20.68 -3.91
C VAL A 89 -1.87 20.36 -4.92
N LEU A 90 -2.96 19.77 -4.44
CA LEU A 90 -4.13 19.43 -5.22
C LEU A 90 -5.26 20.45 -5.01
N ASP A 91 -6.21 20.45 -5.91
CA ASP A 91 -7.55 21.00 -5.72
C ASP A 91 -8.53 19.82 -5.82
N ALA A 92 -8.99 19.35 -4.66
CA ALA A 92 -9.97 18.27 -4.51
C ALA A 92 -11.37 18.82 -4.13
N GLY A 93 -11.64 20.10 -4.35
CA GLY A 93 -12.86 20.77 -3.89
C GLY A 93 -14.15 20.08 -4.33
N GLU A 94 -14.23 19.58 -5.57
CA GLU A 94 -15.41 18.84 -6.05
C GLU A 94 -15.56 17.47 -5.36
N PHE A 95 -14.45 16.81 -5.04
CA PHE A 95 -14.48 15.56 -4.30
C PHE A 95 -14.94 15.77 -2.84
N HIS A 96 -14.46 16.81 -2.18
CA HIS A 96 -14.92 17.20 -0.85
C HIS A 96 -16.40 17.57 -0.81
N LYS A 97 -16.90 18.27 -1.84
CA LYS A 97 -18.34 18.57 -1.97
C LYS A 97 -19.18 17.30 -2.10
N THR A 98 -18.67 16.28 -2.81
CA THR A 98 -19.37 15.00 -2.94
C THR A 98 -19.48 14.31 -1.58
N ILE A 99 -18.40 14.29 -0.80
CA ILE A 99 -18.39 13.74 0.57
C ILE A 99 -19.40 14.49 1.45
N ALA A 100 -19.34 15.82 1.47
CA ALA A 100 -20.27 16.64 2.25
C ALA A 100 -21.74 16.37 1.88
N LYS A 101 -22.04 16.24 0.59
CA LYS A 101 -23.39 15.89 0.13
C LYS A 101 -23.86 14.52 0.63
N LEU A 102 -22.98 13.51 0.63
CA LEU A 102 -23.30 12.18 1.17
C LEU A 102 -23.51 12.23 2.69
N GLU A 103 -22.72 13.03 3.41
CA GLU A 103 -22.90 13.26 4.85
C GLU A 103 -24.24 13.92 5.15
N ASP A 104 -24.62 14.94 4.40
CA ASP A 104 -25.93 15.60 4.53
C ASP A 104 -27.07 14.63 4.24
N GLN A 105 -26.96 13.80 3.19
CA GLN A 105 -27.96 12.80 2.85
C GLN A 105 -28.09 11.74 3.95
N LYS A 106 -26.98 11.26 4.52
CA LYS A 106 -26.98 10.33 5.65
C LYS A 106 -27.68 10.95 6.88
N ALA A 107 -27.31 12.19 7.23
CA ALA A 107 -27.90 12.90 8.36
C ALA A 107 -29.43 13.11 8.19
N ALA A 108 -29.87 13.47 6.98
CA ALA A 108 -31.30 13.58 6.65
C ALA A 108 -32.02 12.22 6.78
N GLY A 109 -31.40 11.14 6.32
CA GLY A 109 -31.93 9.78 6.44
C GLY A 109 -32.03 9.30 7.87
N GLU A 110 -31.06 9.64 8.73
CA GLU A 110 -31.11 9.35 10.17
C GLU A 110 -32.21 10.13 10.88
N ALA A 111 -32.39 11.41 10.55
CA ALA A 111 -33.47 12.23 11.08
C ALA A 111 -34.86 11.70 10.64
N ALA A 112 -34.98 11.19 9.42
CA ALA A 112 -36.22 10.61 8.93
C ALA A 112 -36.66 9.37 9.72
N LEU A 113 -35.74 8.56 10.26
CA LEU A 113 -36.05 7.39 11.07
C LEU A 113 -36.93 7.72 12.28
N THR A 114 -36.77 8.90 12.88
CA THR A 114 -37.56 9.33 14.05
C THR A 114 -39.01 9.68 13.70
N GLY A 115 -39.27 10.05 12.44
CA GLY A 115 -40.63 10.47 11.97
C GLY A 115 -41.42 9.40 11.24
N ILE A 116 -40.85 8.20 11.02
CA ILE A 116 -41.48 7.16 10.19
C ILE A 116 -42.66 6.44 10.92
N HIS A 117 -42.70 6.45 12.26
CA HIS A 117 -43.67 5.71 13.01
C HIS A 117 -45.03 6.39 13.02
N GLN A 118 -46.06 5.72 12.48
CA GLN A 118 -47.43 6.11 12.65
C GLN A 118 -47.85 5.88 14.11
N ASP A 119 -48.57 6.84 14.70
CA ASP A 119 -49.02 6.72 16.07
C ASP A 119 -50.11 5.64 16.22
N THR A 120 -49.82 4.59 16.97
CA THR A 120 -50.71 3.48 17.26
C THR A 120 -51.42 3.62 18.63
N ALA A 121 -51.16 4.68 19.39
CA ALA A 121 -51.70 4.86 20.76
C ALA A 121 -53.22 4.93 20.78
N GLY A 122 -53.81 5.68 19.85
CA GLY A 122 -55.25 5.78 19.71
C GLY A 122 -55.90 4.43 19.42
N LEU A 123 -55.32 3.63 18.54
CA LEU A 123 -55.80 2.31 18.16
C LEU A 123 -55.66 1.31 19.34
N LYS A 124 -54.59 1.35 20.08
CA LYS A 124 -54.36 0.57 21.30
C LYS A 124 -55.40 0.90 22.38
N ALA A 125 -55.75 2.19 22.53
CA ALA A 125 -56.80 2.62 23.46
C ALA A 125 -58.17 2.06 23.05
N GLN A 126 -58.53 2.08 21.75
CA GLN A 126 -59.78 1.48 21.23
C GLN A 126 -59.81 -0.03 21.46
N ILE A 127 -58.70 -0.75 21.23
CA ILE A 127 -58.59 -2.19 21.52
C ILE A 127 -58.81 -2.46 23.01
N ALA A 128 -58.20 -1.64 23.89
CA ALA A 128 -58.37 -1.79 25.33
C ALA A 128 -59.86 -1.58 25.77
N GLN A 129 -60.55 -0.61 25.16
CA GLN A 129 -61.99 -0.42 25.42
C GLN A 129 -62.80 -1.64 24.91
N LYS A 130 -62.50 -2.10 23.68
CA LYS A 130 -63.21 -3.24 23.09
C LYS A 130 -63.00 -4.55 23.86
N LYS A 131 -61.82 -4.75 24.45
CA LYS A 131 -61.56 -5.87 25.38
C LYS A 131 -62.49 -5.84 26.62
N ARG A 132 -62.75 -4.65 27.17
CA ARG A 132 -63.68 -4.48 28.26
C ARG A 132 -65.14 -4.83 27.83
N ASP A 133 -65.51 -4.33 26.62
CA ASP A 133 -66.86 -4.65 26.07
C ASP A 133 -67.03 -6.14 25.84
N VAL A 134 -66.00 -6.83 25.33
CA VAL A 134 -66.00 -8.31 25.16
C VAL A 134 -66.12 -9.01 26.52
N ALA A 135 -65.40 -8.54 27.56
CA ALA A 135 -65.50 -9.15 28.90
C ALA A 135 -66.90 -8.98 29.51
N THR A 136 -67.52 -7.81 29.33
CA THR A 136 -68.94 -7.60 29.77
C THR A 136 -69.86 -8.50 29.01
N ALA A 137 -69.81 -8.53 27.69
CA ALA A 137 -70.69 -9.41 26.87
C ALA A 137 -70.46 -10.89 27.16
N GLN A 138 -69.24 -11.32 27.53
CA GLN A 138 -68.94 -12.69 27.95
C GLN A 138 -69.67 -13.03 29.32
N THR A 139 -69.65 -12.08 30.28
CA THR A 139 -70.35 -12.23 31.57
C THR A 139 -71.85 -12.32 31.34
N ASP A 140 -72.42 -11.44 30.52
CA ASP A 140 -73.80 -11.42 30.16
C ASP A 140 -74.21 -12.71 29.50
N TRP A 141 -73.43 -13.21 28.56
CA TRP A 141 -73.69 -14.50 27.91
C TRP A 141 -73.59 -15.65 28.89
N ASN A 142 -72.65 -15.70 29.83
CA ASN A 142 -72.52 -16.73 30.84
C ASN A 142 -73.80 -16.76 31.73
N ASN A 143 -74.28 -15.58 32.16
CA ASN A 143 -75.52 -15.46 32.95
C ASN A 143 -76.75 -15.90 32.16
N ALA A 144 -76.90 -15.45 30.90
CA ALA A 144 -77.97 -15.84 30.01
C ALA A 144 -77.99 -17.37 29.75
N LYS A 145 -76.79 -17.98 29.65
CA LYS A 145 -76.65 -19.42 29.49
C LYS A 145 -77.24 -20.19 30.69
N LEU A 146 -76.94 -19.75 31.93
CA LEU A 146 -77.52 -20.36 33.15
C LEU A 146 -79.03 -20.24 33.17
N LEU A 147 -79.63 -19.09 32.84
CA LEU A 147 -81.07 -18.89 32.77
C LEU A 147 -81.73 -19.71 31.66
N TYR A 148 -81.05 -19.83 30.50
CA TYR A 148 -81.55 -20.67 29.40
C TYR A 148 -81.57 -22.17 29.78
N ASP A 149 -80.46 -22.63 30.41
CA ASP A 149 -80.35 -24.03 30.86
C ASP A 149 -81.40 -24.37 31.98
N ALA A 150 -81.82 -23.35 32.80
CA ALA A 150 -82.88 -23.43 33.78
C ALA A 150 -84.29 -23.37 33.16
N GLY A 151 -84.44 -22.96 31.90
CA GLY A 151 -85.74 -22.73 31.22
C GLY A 151 -86.37 -21.37 31.48
N ASP A 152 -85.67 -20.42 32.11
CA ASP A 152 -86.16 -19.11 32.51
C ASP A 152 -86.19 -18.07 31.37
N ILE A 153 -85.45 -18.29 30.27
CA ILE A 153 -85.50 -17.42 29.08
C ILE A 153 -85.70 -18.24 27.80
N SER A 154 -86.20 -17.53 26.77
CA SER A 154 -86.44 -18.14 25.46
C SER A 154 -85.15 -18.36 24.70
N LYS A 155 -85.11 -19.29 23.73
CA LYS A 155 -84.02 -19.48 22.82
C LYS A 155 -83.69 -18.19 22.04
N THR A 156 -84.71 -17.47 21.60
CA THR A 156 -84.55 -16.20 20.88
C THR A 156 -83.88 -15.16 21.75
N ASP A 157 -84.11 -15.10 23.03
CA ASP A 157 -83.44 -14.15 23.93
C ASP A 157 -82.02 -14.59 24.23
N TYR A 158 -81.77 -15.89 24.43
CA TYR A 158 -80.38 -16.42 24.53
C TYR A 158 -79.52 -16.12 23.27
N ASP A 159 -80.06 -16.35 22.07
CA ASP A 159 -79.37 -16.10 20.81
C ASP A 159 -78.98 -14.63 20.65
N LYS A 160 -79.67 -13.66 21.27
CA LYS A 160 -79.25 -12.23 21.30
C LYS A 160 -77.92 -12.04 22.04
N TYR A 161 -77.71 -12.71 23.15
CA TYR A 161 -76.45 -12.64 23.90
C TYR A 161 -75.30 -13.32 23.15
N VAL A 162 -75.57 -14.45 22.49
CA VAL A 162 -74.56 -15.08 21.59
C VAL A 162 -74.16 -14.15 20.51
N THR A 163 -75.13 -13.57 19.79
CA THR A 163 -74.82 -12.62 18.66
C THR A 163 -74.09 -11.38 19.13
N ASN A 164 -74.46 -10.82 20.30
CA ASN A 164 -73.79 -9.68 20.88
C ASN A 164 -72.34 -10.01 21.21
N LEU A 165 -72.06 -11.15 21.86
CA LEU A 165 -70.67 -11.55 22.18
C LEU A 165 -69.85 -11.74 20.94
N GLU A 166 -70.39 -12.42 19.93
CA GLU A 166 -69.68 -12.60 18.63
C GLU A 166 -69.40 -11.28 17.92
N ALA A 167 -70.35 -10.34 17.94
CA ALA A 167 -70.18 -9.00 17.38
C ALA A 167 -69.06 -8.24 18.09
N GLN A 168 -68.99 -8.30 19.44
CA GLN A 168 -67.92 -7.66 20.21
C GLN A 168 -66.55 -8.29 19.93
N LYS A 169 -66.44 -9.62 19.89
CA LYS A 169 -65.24 -10.37 19.57
C LYS A 169 -64.74 -10.04 18.15
N THR A 170 -65.62 -9.99 17.18
CA THR A 170 -65.34 -9.65 15.79
C THR A 170 -64.78 -8.21 15.70
N GLY A 171 -65.44 -7.26 16.38
CA GLY A 171 -64.97 -5.88 16.41
C GLY A 171 -63.60 -5.74 17.06
N GLN A 172 -63.30 -6.48 18.13
CA GLN A 172 -61.94 -6.52 18.72
C GLN A 172 -60.91 -7.04 17.71
N LYS A 173 -61.23 -8.15 17.04
CA LYS A 173 -60.34 -8.78 16.04
C LYS A 173 -60.00 -7.84 14.90
N VAL A 174 -60.95 -7.07 14.38
CA VAL A 174 -60.73 -6.07 13.32
C VAL A 174 -59.72 -5.03 13.76
N LEU A 175 -59.85 -4.47 14.97
CA LEU A 175 -58.91 -3.47 15.49
C LEU A 175 -57.52 -4.06 15.73
N GLU A 176 -57.42 -5.30 16.20
CA GLU A 176 -56.14 -6.00 16.38
C GLU A 176 -55.43 -6.25 15.03
N VAL A 177 -56.16 -6.59 13.98
CA VAL A 177 -55.63 -6.74 12.62
C VAL A 177 -55.11 -5.38 12.09
N GLN A 178 -55.89 -4.30 12.30
CA GLN A 178 -55.45 -2.95 11.91
C GLN A 178 -54.16 -2.53 12.64
N LEU A 179 -54.05 -2.82 13.94
CA LEU A 179 -52.83 -2.55 14.70
C LEU A 179 -51.64 -3.32 14.13
N SER A 180 -51.82 -4.61 13.88
CA SER A 180 -50.76 -5.45 13.30
C SER A 180 -50.32 -4.95 11.93
N GLN A 181 -51.22 -4.47 11.08
CA GLN A 181 -50.90 -3.89 9.78
C GLN A 181 -50.09 -2.59 9.93
N MET A 182 -50.47 -1.70 10.87
CA MET A 182 -49.73 -0.48 11.15
C MET A 182 -48.34 -0.77 11.71
N ASP A 183 -48.21 -1.70 12.66
CA ASP A 183 -46.93 -2.08 13.26
C ASP A 183 -46.01 -2.71 12.20
N ASN A 184 -46.54 -3.57 11.31
CA ASN A 184 -45.79 -4.13 10.19
C ASN A 184 -45.32 -3.06 9.19
N SER A 185 -46.19 -2.09 8.86
CA SER A 185 -45.84 -0.97 8.01
C SER A 185 -44.73 -0.09 8.62
N ASN A 186 -44.86 0.22 9.91
CA ASN A 186 -43.83 0.97 10.64
C ASN A 186 -42.49 0.24 10.65
N SER A 187 -42.49 -1.06 10.92
CA SER A 187 -41.28 -1.91 10.91
C SER A 187 -40.65 -1.97 9.52
N SER A 188 -41.48 -2.17 8.48
CA SER A 188 -41.00 -2.22 7.09
C SER A 188 -40.34 -0.90 6.65
N ASN A 189 -41.02 0.24 6.91
CA ASN A 189 -40.50 1.56 6.56
C ASN A 189 -39.22 1.89 7.31
N SER A 190 -39.15 1.56 8.60
CA SER A 190 -37.94 1.74 9.41
C SER A 190 -36.77 0.90 8.88
N SER A 191 -37.04 -0.38 8.53
CA SER A 191 -36.01 -1.26 7.98
C SER A 191 -35.52 -0.78 6.60
N GLN A 192 -36.43 -0.30 5.76
CA GLN A 192 -36.06 0.24 4.45
C GLN A 192 -35.17 1.50 4.59
N GLN A 193 -35.52 2.42 5.48
CA GLN A 193 -34.72 3.63 5.73
C GLN A 193 -33.36 3.28 6.36
N ALA A 194 -33.34 2.34 7.32
CA ALA A 194 -32.09 1.88 7.92
C ALA A 194 -31.15 1.25 6.88
N ASN A 195 -31.67 0.43 5.96
CA ASN A 195 -30.89 -0.15 4.87
C ASN A 195 -30.36 0.92 3.91
N SER A 196 -31.17 1.94 3.60
CA SER A 196 -30.74 3.08 2.78
C SER A 196 -29.60 3.85 3.45
N ASN A 197 -29.71 4.13 4.75
CA ASN A 197 -28.67 4.82 5.51
C ASN A 197 -27.37 3.99 5.58
N ALA A 198 -27.48 2.67 5.76
CA ALA A 198 -26.31 1.78 5.75
C ALA A 198 -25.62 1.71 4.38
N ALA A 199 -26.37 1.85 3.29
CA ALA A 199 -25.79 1.93 1.94
C ALA A 199 -25.03 3.25 1.75
N LEU A 200 -25.60 4.39 2.18
CA LEU A 200 -24.93 5.69 2.16
C LEU A 200 -23.67 5.72 3.03
N GLU A 201 -23.70 5.06 4.19
CA GLU A 201 -22.54 4.96 5.07
C GLU A 201 -21.38 4.21 4.40
N LYS A 202 -21.66 3.06 3.78
CA LYS A 202 -20.64 2.32 3.02
C LYS A 202 -20.06 3.12 1.86
N GLU A 203 -20.91 3.84 1.14
CA GLU A 203 -20.46 4.71 0.06
C GLU A 203 -19.54 5.82 0.61
N LEU A 204 -19.94 6.47 1.68
CA LEU A 204 -19.16 7.51 2.36
C LEU A 204 -17.80 7.00 2.86
N ASP A 205 -17.77 5.78 3.41
CA ASP A 205 -16.54 5.16 3.88
C ASP A 205 -15.55 4.94 2.73
N ILE A 206 -16.02 4.47 1.56
CA ILE A 206 -15.20 4.32 0.35
C ILE A 206 -14.58 5.66 -0.08
N TYR A 207 -15.37 6.75 -0.07
CA TYR A 207 -14.86 8.08 -0.42
C TYR A 207 -13.84 8.58 0.59
N LYS A 208 -14.08 8.37 1.89
CA LYS A 208 -13.16 8.78 2.97
C LYS A 208 -11.86 8.00 2.97
N GLU A 209 -11.91 6.70 2.68
CA GLU A 209 -10.73 5.83 2.60
C GLU A 209 -9.72 6.32 1.55
N ARG A 210 -10.21 6.86 0.41
CA ARG A 210 -9.35 7.43 -0.63
C ARG A 210 -8.52 8.62 -0.14
N LEU A 211 -9.01 9.37 0.85
CA LEU A 211 -8.29 10.48 1.48
C LEU A 211 -7.33 10.05 2.59
N GLN A 212 -7.39 8.78 3.06
CA GLN A 212 -6.57 8.27 4.17
C GLN A 212 -5.25 7.64 3.72
N LYS A 213 -4.72 8.06 2.58
CA LYS A 213 -3.40 7.60 2.10
C LYS A 213 -2.29 8.23 2.94
N THR A 214 -1.23 7.47 3.23
CA THR A 214 -0.09 7.93 4.05
C THR A 214 0.68 9.09 3.44
N TYR A 215 0.53 9.30 2.13
CA TYR A 215 1.13 10.39 1.37
C TYR A 215 0.16 11.55 1.11
N LEU A 216 -1.00 11.60 1.80
CA LEU A 216 -1.93 12.72 1.75
C LEU A 216 -2.04 13.40 3.11
N ASN A 217 -2.02 14.73 3.08
CA ASN A 217 -2.31 15.59 4.22
C ASN A 217 -3.26 16.71 3.75
N GLY A 218 -4.57 16.46 3.88
CA GLY A 218 -5.59 17.29 3.25
C GLY A 218 -5.42 17.30 1.73
N ASP A 219 -5.34 18.48 1.13
CA ASP A 219 -5.11 18.65 -0.32
C ASP A 219 -3.62 18.67 -0.69
N GLN A 220 -2.72 18.28 0.21
CA GLN A 220 -1.29 18.21 -0.07
C GLN A 220 -0.84 16.77 -0.24
N ILE A 221 -0.06 16.53 -1.28
CA ILE A 221 0.73 15.30 -1.42
C ILE A 221 2.03 15.52 -0.63
N VAL A 222 2.31 14.62 0.30
CA VAL A 222 3.51 14.66 1.14
C VAL A 222 4.33 13.38 0.97
N SER A 223 5.65 13.47 1.16
CA SER A 223 6.50 12.29 1.17
C SER A 223 6.19 11.41 2.37
N ASN A 224 5.97 10.12 2.14
CA ASN A 224 5.88 9.09 3.17
C ASN A 224 7.20 8.34 3.38
N VAL A 225 8.22 8.63 2.57
CA VAL A 225 9.55 8.02 2.60
C VAL A 225 10.47 8.86 3.50
N VAL A 226 11.25 8.21 4.36
CA VAL A 226 12.12 8.90 5.32
C VAL A 226 13.25 9.63 4.59
N ASN A 227 13.90 8.95 3.63
CA ASN A 227 14.96 9.49 2.81
C ASN A 227 14.68 9.11 1.36
N GLY A 228 14.06 10.01 0.61
CA GLY A 228 13.62 9.75 -0.76
C GLY A 228 14.36 10.54 -1.81
N ILE A 229 14.36 10.04 -3.04
CA ILE A 229 14.70 10.80 -4.25
C ILE A 229 13.49 10.74 -5.18
N VAL A 230 13.06 11.89 -5.68
CA VAL A 230 12.02 11.97 -6.70
C VAL A 230 12.59 11.39 -8.00
N LYS A 231 12.11 10.22 -8.41
CA LYS A 231 12.57 9.52 -9.62
C LYS A 231 11.94 10.09 -10.87
N SER A 232 10.60 10.19 -10.87
CA SER A 232 9.83 10.65 -12.03
C SER A 232 8.55 11.36 -11.59
N ILE A 233 8.15 12.36 -12.36
CA ILE A 233 6.92 13.12 -12.21
C ILE A 233 6.10 12.94 -13.50
N TYR A 234 4.88 12.39 -13.38
CA TYR A 234 4.05 12.02 -14.54
C TYR A 234 2.94 13.03 -14.85
N VAL A 235 2.86 14.11 -14.08
CA VAL A 235 1.82 15.13 -14.18
C VAL A 235 2.44 16.53 -14.20
N GLU A 236 1.66 17.50 -14.66
CA GLU A 236 2.03 18.92 -14.69
C GLU A 236 1.01 19.76 -13.91
N ASN A 237 1.35 21.01 -13.62
CA ASN A 237 0.43 21.96 -13.04
C ASN A 237 -0.79 22.14 -13.97
N GLY A 238 -1.98 21.96 -13.42
CA GLY A 238 -3.23 21.96 -14.17
C GLY A 238 -3.69 20.59 -14.66
N SER A 239 -2.90 19.53 -14.48
CA SER A 239 -3.33 18.16 -14.80
C SER A 239 -4.56 17.77 -13.99
N VAL A 240 -5.55 17.16 -14.66
CA VAL A 240 -6.77 16.66 -14.02
C VAL A 240 -6.56 15.18 -13.69
N LEU A 241 -6.70 14.84 -12.42
CA LEU A 241 -6.61 13.51 -11.88
C LEU A 241 -8.01 12.93 -11.68
N GLY A 242 -8.10 11.61 -11.59
CA GLY A 242 -9.36 10.91 -11.44
C GLY A 242 -9.79 10.25 -12.74
N GLY A 243 -10.26 9.02 -12.64
CA GLY A 243 -10.48 8.10 -13.75
C GLY A 243 -9.52 6.92 -13.66
N ASP A 244 -9.06 6.40 -14.79
CA ASP A 244 -8.38 5.11 -14.83
C ASP A 244 -6.93 5.13 -14.30
N VAL A 245 -6.24 6.27 -14.32
CA VAL A 245 -4.85 6.36 -13.82
C VAL A 245 -4.59 7.73 -13.17
N GLY A 246 -4.24 7.69 -11.91
CA GLY A 246 -3.84 8.88 -11.14
C GLY A 246 -2.39 8.83 -10.67
N LEU A 247 -1.47 8.16 -11.42
CA LEU A 247 -0.05 8.15 -11.06
C LEU A 247 0.53 9.56 -11.18
N VAL A 248 0.97 10.10 -10.06
CA VAL A 248 1.49 11.47 -9.95
C VAL A 248 3.00 11.47 -10.03
N MET A 249 3.66 10.69 -9.19
CA MET A 249 5.12 10.60 -9.13
C MET A 249 5.60 9.29 -8.51
N GLU A 250 6.88 9.02 -8.69
CA GLU A 250 7.59 7.89 -8.10
C GLU A 250 8.77 8.38 -7.28
N ILE A 251 8.92 7.85 -6.06
CA ILE A 251 9.99 8.19 -5.12
C ILE A 251 10.78 6.93 -4.81
N ILE A 252 12.09 6.97 -5.01
CA ILE A 252 13.02 5.91 -4.61
C ILE A 252 13.32 6.07 -3.12
N ASP A 253 13.30 4.97 -2.37
CA ASP A 253 13.81 4.93 -1.01
C ASP A 253 15.33 4.76 -1.03
N GLN A 254 16.07 5.78 -0.57
CA GLN A 254 17.52 5.76 -0.50
C GLN A 254 18.06 4.74 0.52
N ASP A 255 17.26 4.39 1.53
CA ASP A 255 17.66 3.38 2.52
C ASP A 255 17.55 1.96 1.95
N SER A 256 16.93 1.78 0.76
CA SER A 256 16.83 0.53 0.02
C SER A 256 17.93 0.33 -1.04
N VAL A 257 18.92 1.23 -1.08
CA VAL A 257 20.00 1.19 -2.08
C VAL A 257 20.94 0.01 -1.82
N TYR A 258 21.38 -0.61 -2.91
CA TYR A 258 22.36 -1.68 -2.89
C TYR A 258 23.25 -1.62 -4.15
N VAL A 259 24.43 -2.23 -4.08
CA VAL A 259 25.29 -2.42 -5.24
C VAL A 259 25.01 -3.80 -5.85
N SER A 260 24.77 -3.83 -7.15
CA SER A 260 24.68 -5.06 -7.94
C SER A 260 26.01 -5.26 -8.67
N ALA A 261 26.94 -6.01 -8.07
CA ALA A 261 28.22 -6.33 -8.67
C ALA A 261 28.07 -7.52 -9.63
N GLU A 262 28.87 -7.50 -10.71
CA GLU A 262 28.91 -8.55 -11.72
C GLU A 262 30.23 -9.29 -11.59
N VAL A 263 30.19 -10.46 -10.93
CA VAL A 263 31.39 -11.27 -10.65
C VAL A 263 31.48 -12.39 -11.66
N ASP A 264 32.67 -12.64 -12.21
CA ASP A 264 32.90 -13.79 -13.10
C ASP A 264 32.63 -15.12 -12.38
N GLU A 265 32.00 -16.07 -13.08
CA GLU A 265 31.56 -17.35 -12.51
C GLU A 265 32.74 -18.13 -11.85
N GLU A 266 33.95 -17.95 -12.32
CA GLU A 266 35.13 -18.64 -11.80
C GLU A 266 35.53 -18.23 -10.36
N PHE A 267 35.18 -16.97 -9.97
CA PHE A 267 35.51 -16.42 -8.65
C PHE A 267 34.38 -16.57 -7.64
N ILE A 268 33.17 -16.93 -8.07
CA ILE A 268 31.99 -16.92 -7.20
C ILE A 268 32.07 -17.94 -6.04
N ARG A 269 32.87 -18.98 -6.20
CA ARG A 269 33.06 -20.01 -5.19
C ARG A 269 33.75 -19.46 -3.92
N ASP A 270 34.56 -18.40 -4.07
CA ASP A 270 35.36 -17.80 -3.01
C ASP A 270 34.64 -16.62 -2.33
N ILE A 271 33.40 -16.34 -2.76
CA ILE A 271 32.52 -15.29 -2.21
C ILE A 271 31.34 -15.94 -1.49
N THR A 272 31.11 -15.52 -0.26
CA THR A 272 30.00 -15.98 0.56
C THR A 272 29.08 -14.83 0.96
N THR A 273 27.88 -15.13 1.48
CA THR A 273 27.08 -14.13 2.17
C THR A 273 27.84 -13.67 3.41
N GLN A 274 27.89 -12.32 3.61
CA GLN A 274 28.67 -11.62 4.65
C GLN A 274 30.14 -11.36 4.29
N THR A 275 30.65 -11.79 3.13
CA THR A 275 31.97 -11.37 2.66
C THR A 275 32.07 -9.83 2.67
N PRO A 276 33.08 -9.25 3.32
CA PRO A 276 33.32 -7.81 3.30
C PRO A 276 33.70 -7.35 1.90
N VAL A 277 33.24 -6.15 1.54
CA VAL A 277 33.49 -5.56 0.23
C VAL A 277 33.89 -4.10 0.40
N ARG A 278 34.94 -3.69 -0.28
CA ARG A 278 35.32 -2.29 -0.43
C ARG A 278 34.71 -1.76 -1.75
N ILE A 279 33.90 -0.72 -1.67
CA ILE A 279 33.17 -0.13 -2.79
C ILE A 279 33.80 1.20 -3.13
N VAL A 280 34.21 1.37 -4.38
CA VAL A 280 34.87 2.58 -4.88
C VAL A 280 34.03 3.18 -6.00
N PRO A 281 33.42 4.36 -5.81
CA PRO A 281 32.62 5.00 -6.85
C PRO A 281 33.52 5.47 -8.01
N VAL A 282 33.18 5.12 -9.23
CA VAL A 282 33.95 5.57 -10.45
C VAL A 282 33.98 7.08 -10.56
N MET A 283 32.93 7.78 -10.11
CA MET A 283 32.84 9.24 -10.12
C MET A 283 33.92 9.92 -9.23
N ASN A 284 34.34 9.25 -8.16
CA ASN A 284 35.37 9.76 -7.24
C ASN A 284 36.15 8.61 -6.60
N PRO A 285 37.24 8.14 -7.25
CA PRO A 285 38.03 7.02 -6.74
C PRO A 285 38.78 7.28 -5.43
N ALA A 286 38.77 8.50 -4.92
CA ALA A 286 39.33 8.83 -3.60
C ALA A 286 38.35 8.53 -2.43
N MET A 287 37.09 8.21 -2.74
CA MET A 287 36.08 7.81 -1.75
C MET A 287 35.98 6.28 -1.74
N GLU A 288 35.94 5.73 -0.55
CA GLU A 288 35.72 4.30 -0.35
C GLU A 288 34.61 4.08 0.67
N PHE A 289 33.78 3.10 0.41
CA PHE A 289 32.72 2.68 1.30
C PHE A 289 32.90 1.20 1.65
N ALA A 290 32.68 0.85 2.90
CA ALA A 290 32.53 -0.53 3.30
C ALA A 290 31.18 -1.06 2.82
N GLY A 291 31.11 -2.36 2.59
CA GLY A 291 29.87 -3.04 2.28
C GLY A 291 29.96 -4.52 2.63
N THR A 292 28.81 -5.18 2.55
CA THR A 292 28.73 -6.61 2.88
C THR A 292 27.89 -7.33 1.83
N VAL A 293 28.33 -8.49 1.39
CA VAL A 293 27.53 -9.35 0.49
C VAL A 293 26.29 -9.82 1.22
N SER A 294 25.13 -9.45 0.68
CA SER A 294 23.83 -9.86 1.24
C SER A 294 23.18 -11.03 0.48
N GLN A 295 23.46 -11.14 -0.81
CA GLN A 295 22.89 -12.19 -1.65
C GLN A 295 23.77 -12.46 -2.87
N ILE A 296 23.86 -13.72 -3.25
CA ILE A 296 24.50 -14.19 -4.48
C ILE A 296 23.40 -14.79 -5.36
N ALA A 297 23.33 -14.38 -6.64
CA ALA A 297 22.31 -14.92 -7.55
C ALA A 297 22.57 -16.41 -7.81
N ALA A 298 21.48 -17.20 -7.82
CA ALA A 298 21.55 -18.63 -8.10
C ALA A 298 21.73 -18.97 -9.58
N ILE A 299 21.70 -17.95 -10.47
CA ILE A 299 21.75 -18.12 -11.93
C ILE A 299 22.86 -17.22 -12.48
N ALA A 300 23.79 -17.83 -13.23
CA ALA A 300 24.77 -17.09 -14.02
C ALA A 300 24.13 -16.60 -15.34
N VAL A 301 24.52 -15.42 -15.77
CA VAL A 301 24.06 -14.77 -17.00
C VAL A 301 25.21 -14.65 -17.98
N GLU A 302 24.99 -14.93 -19.25
CA GLU A 302 26.00 -14.69 -20.29
C GLU A 302 26.12 -13.19 -20.59
N LYS A 303 27.34 -12.66 -20.55
CA LYS A 303 27.65 -11.27 -20.84
C LYS A 303 29.02 -11.20 -21.52
N ASP A 304 29.10 -10.54 -22.67
CA ASP A 304 30.35 -10.27 -23.42
C ASP A 304 31.22 -11.52 -23.69
N GLY A 305 30.58 -12.69 -23.86
CA GLY A 305 31.25 -13.97 -24.12
C GLY A 305 31.77 -14.69 -22.89
N GLY A 306 31.58 -14.16 -21.69
CA GLY A 306 31.82 -14.77 -20.39
C GLY A 306 30.52 -15.08 -19.64
N ARG A 307 30.62 -15.66 -18.45
CA ARG A 307 29.51 -15.88 -17.55
C ARG A 307 29.73 -15.14 -16.25
N ILE A 308 28.74 -14.33 -15.88
CA ILE A 308 28.74 -13.55 -14.67
C ILE A 308 27.64 -14.00 -13.70
N VAL A 309 27.90 -13.85 -12.42
CA VAL A 309 26.93 -14.01 -11.35
C VAL A 309 26.72 -12.64 -10.68
N LYS A 310 25.47 -12.24 -10.52
CA LYS A 310 25.16 -10.99 -9.83
C LYS A 310 25.25 -11.19 -8.32
N VAL A 311 26.00 -10.33 -7.68
CA VAL A 311 26.18 -10.30 -6.22
C VAL A 311 25.60 -8.99 -5.70
N ARG A 312 24.71 -9.09 -4.72
CA ARG A 312 24.12 -7.93 -4.04
C ARG A 312 24.97 -7.58 -2.83
N ILE A 313 25.40 -6.34 -2.75
CA ILE A 313 26.18 -5.81 -1.66
C ILE A 313 25.38 -4.67 -1.02
N ILE A 314 25.26 -4.68 0.30
CA ILE A 314 24.69 -3.55 1.05
C ILE A 314 25.83 -2.64 1.46
N PRO A 315 25.86 -1.40 0.96
CA PRO A 315 26.89 -0.45 1.32
C PRO A 315 26.63 0.16 2.71
N ASP A 316 27.69 0.45 3.44
CA ASP A 316 27.66 1.27 4.66
C ASP A 316 27.84 2.75 4.25
N ASP A 317 26.82 3.31 3.60
CA ASP A 317 26.81 4.69 3.10
C ASP A 317 25.85 5.55 3.93
N VAL A 318 26.27 5.91 5.14
CA VAL A 318 25.47 6.71 6.09
C VAL A 318 25.10 8.07 5.51
N GLU A 319 25.98 8.66 4.70
CA GLU A 319 25.78 9.98 4.08
C GLU A 319 24.98 9.92 2.77
N ARG A 320 24.65 8.72 2.31
CA ARG A 320 23.87 8.47 1.07
C ARG A 320 24.48 9.12 -0.18
N VAL A 321 25.79 8.99 -0.31
CA VAL A 321 26.56 9.49 -1.46
C VAL A 321 26.31 8.65 -2.70
N LEU A 322 26.13 7.33 -2.52
CA LEU A 322 25.86 6.39 -3.60
C LEU A 322 24.42 6.56 -4.09
N LYS A 323 24.24 7.13 -5.27
CA LYS A 323 22.91 7.31 -5.87
C LYS A 323 22.60 6.20 -6.87
N PRO A 324 21.34 5.79 -7.00
CA PRO A 324 20.91 4.83 -8.01
C PRO A 324 21.40 5.22 -9.41
N GLY A 325 21.94 4.24 -10.15
CA GLY A 325 22.54 4.45 -11.47
C GLY A 325 24.02 4.79 -11.44
N TYR A 326 24.65 5.03 -10.29
CA TYR A 326 26.09 5.24 -10.22
C TYR A 326 26.84 3.91 -10.43
N THR A 327 27.98 4.02 -11.10
CA THR A 327 28.90 2.90 -11.32
C THR A 327 29.95 2.88 -10.21
N VAL A 328 30.28 1.69 -9.76
CA VAL A 328 31.28 1.43 -8.71
C VAL A 328 32.16 0.25 -9.10
N ASP A 329 33.38 0.23 -8.57
CA ASP A 329 34.22 -0.95 -8.52
C ASP A 329 34.08 -1.58 -7.12
N ALA A 330 33.80 -2.86 -7.08
CA ALA A 330 33.61 -3.63 -5.84
C ALA A 330 34.80 -4.62 -5.67
N TYR A 331 35.48 -4.52 -4.53
CA TYR A 331 36.64 -5.33 -4.20
C TYR A 331 36.26 -6.24 -3.03
N PHE A 332 36.23 -7.56 -3.29
CA PHE A 332 35.83 -8.55 -2.30
C PHE A 332 37.03 -9.04 -1.49
N ASP A 333 36.93 -8.92 -0.17
CA ASP A 333 37.93 -9.45 0.75
C ASP A 333 37.65 -10.93 1.02
N THR A 334 38.43 -11.81 0.39
CA THR A 334 38.34 -13.27 0.54
C THR A 334 39.41 -13.84 1.46
N SER A 335 40.16 -12.98 2.18
CA SER A 335 41.28 -13.36 3.04
C SER A 335 40.84 -13.99 4.40
N GLY A 336 39.56 -14.10 4.65
CA GLY A 336 38.97 -14.48 5.95
C GLY A 336 38.58 -15.96 6.13
N GLU A 337 39.09 -16.93 5.32
CA GLU A 337 38.96 -18.36 5.56
C GLU A 337 40.22 -19.02 6.08
#